data_0b56511525cd11d158326b08fb945219
#
_entry.id   0b56511525cd11d158326b08fb945219
#
_cell.length_a   1.000
_cell.length_b   1.000
_cell.length_c   1.000
_cell.angle_alpha   90.00
_cell.angle_beta   90.00
_cell.angle_gamma   90.00
#
_symmetry.space_group_name_H-M   'P 1'
#
loop_
_entity.id
_entity.type
_entity.pdbx_description
1 polymer ?
#
loop_
_entity_poly.entity_id
_entity_poly.type
_entity_poly.pdbx_seq_one_letter_code
_entity_poly.pdbx_strand_id
1 'polypeptide(L)' 'MGQIIPDGNIEHPRSLGQVIRARRKALGLTQADAAMVCGVGTRFLAELERGKPTAQLGKTLQILAGLGLELHLCAREQA' A
#
# COMPACT_ATOMS: atom_id res chain seq x y z
N MET A 1 -3.77 18.03 2.52
CA MET A 1 -4.16 17.06 3.55
C MET A 1 -4.80 15.85 2.92
N GLY A 2 -4.34 14.66 3.26
CA GLY A 2 -4.84 13.43 2.65
C GLY A 2 -6.25 13.09 3.11
N GLN A 3 -6.95 12.36 2.27
CA GLN A 3 -8.28 11.86 2.59
C GLN A 3 -8.15 10.51 3.28
N ILE A 4 -8.86 10.33 4.39
CA ILE A 4 -8.87 9.05 5.09
C ILE A 4 -9.69 8.06 4.27
N ILE A 5 -9.09 6.90 3.97
CA ILE A 5 -9.77 5.84 3.26
C ILE A 5 -10.69 5.13 4.26
N PRO A 6 -12.01 5.06 4.00
CA PRO A 6 -12.95 4.46 4.97
C PRO A 6 -12.59 3.03 5.39
N ASP A 7 -12.06 2.24 4.47
CA ASP A 7 -11.70 0.85 4.74
C ASP A 7 -10.19 0.69 4.96
N GLY A 8 -9.54 1.77 5.38
CA GLY A 8 -8.08 1.81 5.49
C GLY A 8 -7.51 1.35 6.82
N ASN A 9 -8.32 0.73 7.68
CA ASN A 9 -7.78 0.14 8.92
C ASN A 9 -6.94 -1.07 8.56
N ILE A 10 -5.64 -0.95 8.82
CA ILE A 10 -4.69 -1.99 8.45
C ILE A 10 -4.34 -2.80 9.70
N GLU A 11 -4.88 -4.01 9.78
CA GLU A 11 -4.65 -4.90 10.92
C GLU A 11 -3.72 -6.06 10.56
N HIS A 12 -3.51 -6.31 9.28
CA HIS A 12 -2.57 -7.34 8.83
C HIS A 12 -2.17 -7.06 7.38
N PRO A 13 -1.11 -7.75 6.90
CA PRO A 13 -0.55 -7.44 5.57
C PRO A 13 -1.54 -7.54 4.42
N ARG A 14 -2.50 -8.45 4.49
CA ARG A 14 -3.49 -8.59 3.43
C ARG A 14 -4.34 -7.32 3.28
N SER A 15 -4.69 -6.70 4.40
CA SER A 15 -5.47 -5.46 4.37
C SER A 15 -4.72 -4.36 3.64
N LEU A 16 -3.42 -4.23 3.92
CA LEU A 16 -2.59 -3.25 3.24
C LEU A 16 -2.50 -3.54 1.74
N GLY A 17 -2.30 -4.80 1.39
CA GLY A 17 -2.22 -5.21 -0.01
C GLY A 17 -3.48 -4.87 -0.79
N GLN A 18 -4.64 -5.06 -0.17
CA GLN A 18 -5.92 -4.72 -0.80
C GLN A 18 -6.07 -3.22 -1.04
N VAL A 19 -5.66 -2.40 -0.10
CA VAL A 19 -5.70 -0.93 -0.25
C VAL A 19 -4.78 -0.50 -1.38
N ILE A 20 -3.58 -1.04 -1.43
CA ILE A 20 -2.60 -0.72 -2.49
C ILE A 20 -3.16 -1.10 -3.85
N ARG A 21 -3.73 -2.30 -3.95
CA ARG A 21 -4.30 -2.77 -5.22
C ARG A 21 -5.45 -1.89 -5.68
N ALA A 22 -6.35 -1.54 -4.75
CA ALA A 22 -7.49 -0.68 -5.08
C ALA A 22 -7.02 0.69 -5.56
N ARG A 23 -6.03 1.27 -4.90
CA ARG A 23 -5.49 2.57 -5.30
C ARG A 23 -4.84 2.50 -6.68
N ARG A 24 -4.04 1.44 -6.91
CA ARG A 24 -3.41 1.23 -8.22
C ARG A 24 -4.44 1.19 -9.33
N LYS A 25 -5.51 0.42 -9.12
CA LYS A 25 -6.57 0.29 -10.12
C LYS A 25 -7.32 1.60 -10.32
N ALA A 26 -7.57 2.34 -9.25
CA ALA A 26 -8.22 3.65 -9.33
C ALA A 26 -7.39 4.63 -10.17
N LEU A 27 -6.07 4.49 -10.16
CA LEU A 27 -5.16 5.30 -10.97
C LEU A 27 -5.03 4.78 -12.40
N GLY A 28 -5.64 3.65 -12.73
CA GLY A 28 -5.58 3.07 -14.06
C GLY A 28 -4.24 2.42 -14.40
N LEU A 29 -3.47 2.01 -13.40
CA LEU A 29 -2.13 1.46 -13.61
C LEU A 29 -2.14 -0.07 -13.57
N THR A 30 -1.37 -0.69 -14.46
CA THR A 30 -1.04 -2.10 -14.33
C THR A 30 -0.02 -2.28 -13.21
N GLN A 31 0.19 -3.53 -12.76
CA GLN A 31 1.24 -3.78 -11.77
C GLN A 31 2.61 -3.34 -12.29
N ALA A 32 2.91 -3.61 -13.56
CA ALA A 32 4.19 -3.22 -14.15
C ALA A 32 4.38 -1.71 -14.15
N ASP A 33 3.34 -0.97 -14.55
CA ASP A 33 3.38 0.50 -14.56
C ASP A 33 3.58 1.06 -13.16
N ALA A 34 2.81 0.56 -12.20
CA ALA A 34 2.90 1.03 -10.82
C ALA A 34 4.26 0.72 -10.21
N ALA A 35 4.79 -0.47 -10.47
CA ALA A 35 6.11 -0.84 -9.97
C ALA A 35 7.18 0.10 -10.52
N MET A 36 7.09 0.44 -11.81
CA MET A 36 8.02 1.37 -12.43
C MET A 36 7.93 2.76 -11.79
N VAL A 37 6.72 3.27 -11.61
CA VAL A 37 6.51 4.59 -10.98
C VAL A 37 7.07 4.62 -9.56
N CYS A 38 6.88 3.53 -8.82
CA CYS A 38 7.32 3.44 -7.43
C CYS A 38 8.79 3.05 -7.29
N GLY A 39 9.46 2.66 -8.37
CA GLY A 39 10.86 2.28 -8.33
C GLY A 39 11.12 0.93 -7.66
N VAL A 40 10.17 0.00 -7.78
CA VAL A 40 10.31 -1.35 -7.22
C VAL A 40 10.09 -2.39 -8.32
N GLY A 41 10.41 -3.66 -8.03
CA GLY A 41 10.15 -4.74 -8.97
C GLY A 41 8.67 -5.08 -9.03
N THR A 42 8.20 -5.53 -10.21
CA THR A 42 6.81 -5.93 -10.39
C THR A 42 6.45 -7.10 -9.47
N ARG A 43 7.38 -8.05 -9.31
CA ARG A 43 7.15 -9.20 -8.43
C ARG A 43 6.94 -8.77 -6.98
N PHE A 44 7.74 -7.79 -6.53
CA PHE A 44 7.58 -7.26 -5.17
C PHE A 44 6.19 -6.68 -4.98
N LEU A 45 5.75 -5.84 -5.92
CA LEU A 45 4.42 -5.24 -5.85
C LEU A 45 3.32 -6.31 -5.87
N ALA A 46 3.44 -7.29 -6.75
CA ALA A 46 2.44 -8.36 -6.84
C ALA A 46 2.33 -9.14 -5.53
N GLU A 47 3.47 -9.47 -4.91
CA GLU A 47 3.47 -10.17 -3.63
C GLU A 47 2.89 -9.31 -2.51
N LEU A 48 3.21 -8.01 -2.51
CA LEU A 48 2.67 -7.08 -1.53
C LEU A 48 1.15 -6.97 -1.64
N GLU A 49 0.63 -6.90 -2.86
CA GLU A 49 -0.82 -6.83 -3.08
C GLU A 49 -1.54 -8.10 -2.61
N ARG A 50 -0.84 -9.24 -2.62
CA ARG A 50 -1.38 -10.50 -2.10
C ARG A 50 -1.25 -10.63 -0.59
N GLY A 51 -0.58 -9.67 0.06
CA GLY A 51 -0.47 -9.66 1.50
C GLY A 51 0.71 -10.42 2.07
N LYS A 52 1.84 -10.45 1.34
CA LYS A 52 3.04 -11.13 1.83
C LYS A 52 3.48 -10.52 3.18
N PRO A 53 3.50 -11.31 4.27
CA PRO A 53 3.79 -10.76 5.60
C PRO A 53 5.26 -10.38 5.80
N THR A 54 6.14 -10.89 4.95
CA THR A 54 7.59 -10.63 5.06
C THR A 54 8.07 -9.57 4.08
N ALA A 55 7.16 -8.75 3.53
CA ALA A 55 7.55 -7.70 2.59
C ALA A 55 8.43 -6.66 3.31
N GLN A 56 9.46 -6.18 2.59
CA GLN A 56 10.35 -5.16 3.15
C GLN A 56 9.60 -3.87 3.39
N LEU A 57 9.69 -3.35 4.61
CA LEU A 57 8.94 -2.15 4.99
C LEU A 57 9.36 -0.93 4.18
N GLY A 58 10.66 -0.74 3.97
CA GLY A 58 11.15 0.41 3.21
C GLY A 58 10.56 0.48 1.81
N LYS A 59 10.56 -0.64 1.09
CA LYS A 59 9.97 -0.70 -0.25
C LYS A 59 8.46 -0.53 -0.21
N THR A 60 7.82 -1.04 0.83
CA THR A 60 6.38 -0.87 1.03
C THR A 60 6.03 0.62 1.16
N LEU A 61 6.77 1.34 2.00
CA LEU A 61 6.57 2.78 2.16
C LEU A 61 6.81 3.53 0.86
N GLN A 62 7.79 3.08 0.08
CA GLN A 62 8.08 3.65 -1.23
C GLN A 62 6.90 3.51 -2.19
N ILE A 63 6.24 2.35 -2.17
CA ILE A 63 5.04 2.12 -2.97
C ILE A 63 3.91 3.04 -2.52
N LEU A 64 3.69 3.17 -1.22
CA LEU A 64 2.64 4.05 -0.70
C LEU A 64 2.86 5.47 -1.21
N ALA A 65 4.07 5.98 -1.07
CA ALA A 65 4.41 7.32 -1.53
C ALA A 65 4.20 7.47 -3.04
N GLY A 66 4.64 6.48 -3.80
CA GLY A 66 4.54 6.51 -5.28
C GLY A 66 3.11 6.49 -5.77
N LEU A 67 2.20 5.87 -5.02
CA LEU A 67 0.77 5.82 -5.39
C LEU A 67 -0.05 6.94 -4.72
N GLY A 68 0.59 7.86 -4.03
CA GLY A 68 -0.10 8.96 -3.38
C GLY A 68 -0.90 8.55 -2.14
N LEU A 69 -0.46 7.48 -1.48
CA LEU A 69 -1.08 7.02 -0.23
C LEU A 69 -0.29 7.54 0.96
N GLU A 70 -0.99 7.86 2.02
CA GLU A 70 -0.38 8.29 3.28
C GLU A 70 -0.63 7.24 4.34
N LEU A 71 0.39 6.95 5.13
CA LEU A 71 0.27 6.04 6.26
C LEU A 71 0.18 6.86 7.54
N HIS A 72 -0.87 6.64 8.32
CA HIS A 72 -1.09 7.32 9.59
C HIS A 72 -1.11 6.33 10.72
N LEU A 73 -0.41 6.67 11.78
CA LEU A 73 -0.36 5.87 12.99
C LEU A 73 -1.02 6.63 14.12
N CYS A 74 -1.98 5.99 14.78
CA CYS A 74 -2.71 6.60 15.89
C CYS A 74 -2.58 5.71 17.11
N ALA A 75 -2.28 6.32 18.25
CA ALA A 75 -2.28 5.56 19.50
C ALA A 75 -3.72 5.18 19.83
N ARG A 76 -3.91 3.93 20.26
CA ARG A 76 -5.22 3.49 20.71
C ARG A 76 -5.50 4.10 22.07
N GLU A 77 -6.66 4.75 22.20
CA GLU A 77 -7.08 5.27 23.50
C GLU A 77 -7.37 4.11 24.46
N GLN A 78 -6.86 4.25 25.66
CA GLN A 78 -7.13 3.31 26.74
C GLN A 78 -8.14 3.93 27.68
N ALA A 79 -9.25 3.26 27.83
CA ALA A 79 -10.26 3.73 28.78
C ALA A 79 -9.85 3.34 30.20
#